data_731efe0497f1e5f04d069caa7d50a1ab
#
_entry.id   731efe0497f1e5f04d069caa7d50a1ab
#
_cell.length_a   1.000
_cell.length_b   1.000
_cell.length_c   1.000
_cell.angle_alpha   90.00
_cell.angle_beta   90.00
_cell.angle_gamma   90.00
#
_symmetry.space_group_name_H-M   'P 1'
#
loop_
_entity.id
_entity.type
_entity.pdbx_description
1 polymer ?
#
loop_
_entity_poly.entity_id
_entity_poly.type
_entity_poly.pdbx_seq_one_letter_code
_entity_poly.pdbx_strand_id
1 'polypeptide(L)'
;MSKLRRYSWAAAASLLVAAALATPAGAQKADKDKDAKDSQRPRVQLKAQPVIAMAPARVVLTAEIVGGPNDFEEFYCPTVQWEWGDGTQSESASDCAPYEPGKSEIKRRYTVEHTFRAGVYRVMFHLKRRDKSVGAASVNIQVRPGLRDGVQ
;
A
#
# COMPACT_ATOMS: atom_id res chain seq x y z
N MET A 1 3.28 -6.87 88.45
CA MET A 1 1.82 -6.68 88.54
C MET A 1 1.27 -6.74 87.15
N SER A 2 0.80 -7.95 86.77
CA SER A 2 -0.54 -8.34 86.32
C SER A 2 -1.07 -7.44 85.18
N LYS A 3 -1.50 -8.04 84.08
CA LYS A 3 -2.52 -9.04 83.84
C LYS A 3 -2.46 -9.54 82.36
N LEU A 4 -2.51 -10.89 82.29
CA LEU A 4 -2.91 -11.60 81.09
C LEU A 4 -4.33 -11.14 80.60
N ARG A 5 -4.53 -11.07 79.27
CA ARG A 5 -5.84 -11.36 78.74
C ARG A 5 -5.69 -12.10 77.38
N ARG A 6 -6.07 -13.32 77.45
CA ARG A 6 -6.33 -14.24 76.31
C ARG A 6 -7.61 -13.78 75.63
N TYR A 7 -7.62 -13.74 74.33
CA TYR A 7 -8.85 -13.84 73.56
C TYR A 7 -8.63 -14.83 72.38
N SER A 8 -9.56 -15.70 72.40
CA SER A 8 -9.80 -16.88 71.61
C SER A 8 -10.08 -16.63 70.11
N TRP A 9 -9.67 -17.57 69.35
CA TRP A 9 -10.16 -18.15 68.11
C TRP A 9 -11.46 -17.60 67.50
N ALA A 10 -11.38 -17.17 66.24
CA ALA A 10 -12.46 -17.31 65.29
C ALA A 10 -11.85 -17.64 63.91
N ALA A 11 -12.15 -18.86 63.49
CA ALA A 11 -11.87 -19.36 62.14
C ALA A 11 -12.77 -18.63 61.15
N ALA A 12 -12.16 -17.95 60.18
CA ALA A 12 -12.90 -17.45 59.03
C ALA A 12 -12.43 -18.20 57.77
N ALA A 13 -13.30 -19.02 57.26
CA ALA A 13 -13.15 -19.75 56.03
C ALA A 13 -13.08 -18.77 54.83
N SER A 14 -11.94 -18.67 54.17
CA SER A 14 -11.79 -17.93 52.95
C SER A 14 -12.28 -18.74 51.77
N LEU A 15 -13.45 -18.39 51.24
CA LEU A 15 -13.96 -18.82 49.94
C LEU A 15 -13.10 -18.22 48.84
N LEU A 16 -12.28 -19.03 48.20
CA LEU A 16 -11.59 -18.71 46.95
C LEU A 16 -12.61 -18.71 45.81
N VAL A 17 -13.07 -17.54 45.41
CA VAL A 17 -13.78 -17.34 44.15
C VAL A 17 -12.75 -17.35 43.03
N ALA A 18 -12.65 -18.48 42.33
CA ALA A 18 -11.91 -18.56 41.08
C ALA A 18 -12.70 -17.80 39.98
N ALA A 19 -12.36 -16.55 39.74
CA ALA A 19 -12.81 -15.83 38.58
C ALA A 19 -12.16 -16.42 37.33
N ALA A 20 -12.87 -17.26 36.60
CA ALA A 20 -12.47 -17.71 35.27
C ALA A 20 -12.50 -16.50 34.33
N LEU A 21 -11.31 -15.96 34.00
CA LEU A 21 -11.13 -14.99 32.93
C LEU A 21 -11.34 -15.72 31.59
N ALA A 22 -12.56 -15.69 31.10
CA ALA A 22 -12.87 -16.10 29.75
C ALA A 22 -12.25 -15.06 28.78
N THR A 23 -11.07 -15.35 28.24
CA THR A 23 -10.50 -14.57 27.14
C THR A 23 -11.32 -14.80 25.89
N PRO A 24 -11.81 -13.75 25.20
CA PRO A 24 -12.53 -13.94 23.96
C PRO A 24 -11.55 -14.40 22.86
N ALA A 25 -11.61 -15.69 22.53
CA ALA A 25 -10.80 -16.31 21.46
C ALA A 25 -11.16 -15.83 20.03
N GLY A 26 -12.07 -14.87 19.91
CA GLY A 26 -12.56 -14.38 18.61
C GLY A 26 -11.70 -13.30 17.94
N ALA A 27 -10.93 -12.53 18.72
CA ALA A 27 -10.18 -11.39 18.17
C ALA A 27 -8.92 -11.80 17.39
N GLN A 28 -8.27 -12.88 17.75
CA GLN A 28 -7.03 -13.33 17.09
C GLN A 28 -7.22 -13.98 15.72
N LYS A 29 -8.43 -14.48 15.43
CA LYS A 29 -8.71 -15.12 14.13
C LYS A 29 -8.95 -14.09 13.03
N ALA A 30 -9.58 -12.96 13.36
CA ALA A 30 -9.87 -11.88 12.41
C ALA A 30 -8.60 -11.14 11.95
N ASP A 31 -7.58 -10.99 12.80
CA ASP A 31 -6.32 -10.35 12.43
C ASP A 31 -5.46 -11.27 11.54
N LYS A 32 -5.39 -12.57 11.83
CA LYS A 32 -4.67 -13.53 10.98
C LYS A 32 -5.26 -13.67 9.58
N ASP A 33 -6.57 -13.61 9.44
CA ASP A 33 -7.24 -13.69 8.15
C ASP A 33 -7.03 -12.41 7.30
N LYS A 34 -6.90 -11.25 7.95
CA LYS A 34 -6.52 -10.00 7.27
C LYS A 34 -5.08 -10.02 6.79
N ASP A 35 -4.14 -10.44 7.62
CA ASP A 35 -2.72 -10.54 7.28
C ASP A 35 -2.47 -11.55 6.15
N ALA A 36 -3.16 -12.68 6.16
CA ALA A 36 -3.08 -13.69 5.09
C ALA A 36 -3.65 -13.17 3.76
N LYS A 37 -4.73 -12.39 3.80
CA LYS A 37 -5.34 -11.80 2.61
C LYS A 37 -4.50 -10.64 2.07
N ASP A 38 -3.87 -9.87 2.93
CA ASP A 38 -2.99 -8.76 2.55
C ASP A 38 -1.66 -9.24 1.96
N SER A 39 -1.14 -10.40 2.41
CA SER A 39 0.06 -11.03 1.84
C SER A 39 -0.16 -11.59 0.43
N GLN A 40 -1.39 -11.90 0.05
CA GLN A 40 -1.76 -12.36 -1.30
C GLN A 40 -2.15 -11.22 -2.24
N ARG A 41 -2.28 -9.99 -1.75
CA ARG A 41 -2.65 -8.84 -2.57
C ARG A 41 -1.47 -8.43 -3.47
N PRO A 42 -1.70 -8.23 -4.79
CA PRO A 42 -0.69 -7.68 -5.67
C PRO A 42 -0.25 -6.28 -5.22
N ARG A 43 1.01 -5.94 -5.43
CA ARG A 43 1.59 -4.63 -5.09
C ARG A 43 2.07 -3.93 -6.34
N VAL A 44 1.95 -2.62 -6.38
CA VAL A 44 2.46 -1.81 -7.48
C VAL A 44 3.87 -1.34 -7.14
N GLN A 45 4.79 -1.49 -8.10
CA GLN A 45 6.13 -0.91 -8.06
C GLN A 45 6.29 0.02 -9.25
N LEU A 46 6.95 1.17 -9.04
CA LEU A 46 7.22 2.14 -10.08
C LEU A 46 8.72 2.35 -10.23
N LYS A 47 9.20 2.25 -11.47
CA LYS A 47 10.60 2.46 -11.84
C LYS A 47 10.66 3.58 -12.88
N ALA A 48 11.72 4.40 -12.80
CA ALA A 48 12.03 5.42 -13.79
C ALA A 48 13.45 5.19 -14.34
N GLN A 49 13.60 5.40 -15.63
CA GLN A 49 14.90 5.29 -16.30
C GLN A 49 15.08 6.42 -17.32
N PRO A 50 16.09 7.30 -17.11
CA PRO A 50 16.95 7.45 -15.95
C PRO A 50 16.23 8.15 -14.78
N VAL A 51 16.71 7.97 -13.53
CA VAL A 51 16.22 8.72 -12.34
C VAL A 51 16.94 10.05 -12.15
N ILE A 52 18.13 10.20 -12.74
CA ILE A 52 18.92 11.44 -12.79
C ILE A 52 19.31 11.67 -14.25
N ALA A 53 19.01 12.87 -14.77
CA ALA A 53 19.29 13.23 -16.15
C ALA A 53 19.58 14.73 -16.30
N MET A 54 19.93 15.15 -17.52
CA MET A 54 20.09 16.56 -17.91
C MET A 54 18.86 16.99 -18.71
N ALA A 55 18.42 18.24 -18.51
CA ALA A 55 17.29 18.80 -19.24
C ALA A 55 17.59 19.09 -20.71
N PRO A 56 16.61 18.91 -21.63
CA PRO A 56 15.31 18.23 -21.45
C PRO A 56 15.53 16.71 -21.34
N ALA A 57 14.90 16.07 -20.34
CA ALA A 57 15.12 14.66 -20.06
C ALA A 57 13.91 13.80 -20.46
N ARG A 58 14.13 12.89 -21.39
CA ARG A 58 13.18 11.85 -21.73
C ARG A 58 13.35 10.69 -20.77
N VAL A 59 12.31 10.38 -19.98
CA VAL A 59 12.32 9.36 -18.95
C VAL A 59 11.26 8.32 -19.24
N VAL A 60 11.67 7.05 -19.25
CA VAL A 60 10.77 5.92 -19.36
C VAL A 60 10.33 5.50 -17.95
N LEU A 61 9.03 5.47 -17.70
CA LEU A 61 8.44 5.01 -16.46
C LEU A 61 7.77 3.66 -16.70
N THR A 62 8.04 2.72 -15.79
CA THR A 62 7.45 1.38 -15.83
C THR A 62 6.84 1.08 -14.48
N ALA A 63 5.51 0.93 -14.47
CA ALA A 63 4.78 0.42 -13.33
C ALA A 63 4.57 -1.09 -13.49
N GLU A 64 4.96 -1.85 -12.48
CA GLU A 64 4.84 -3.30 -12.44
C GLU A 64 3.96 -3.73 -11.28
N ILE A 65 3.02 -4.65 -11.55
CA ILE A 65 2.21 -5.31 -10.54
C ILE A 65 2.91 -6.62 -10.16
N VAL A 66 3.40 -6.70 -8.94
CA VAL A 66 4.16 -7.84 -8.44
C VAL A 66 3.39 -8.61 -7.37
N GLY A 67 3.60 -9.93 -7.31
CA GLY A 67 2.89 -10.81 -6.38
C GLY A 67 1.43 -11.01 -6.71
N GLY A 68 0.73 -11.71 -5.84
CA GLY A 68 -0.69 -12.04 -5.96
C GLY A 68 -1.07 -12.88 -7.18
N PRO A 69 -2.30 -13.38 -7.24
CA PRO A 69 -2.81 -14.15 -8.36
C PRO A 69 -3.05 -13.28 -9.59
N ASN A 70 -3.06 -13.91 -10.79
CA ASN A 70 -3.31 -13.21 -12.05
C ASN A 70 -4.77 -12.80 -12.23
N ASP A 71 -5.68 -13.44 -11.56
CA ASP A 71 -7.13 -13.20 -11.60
C ASP A 71 -7.62 -12.33 -10.43
N PHE A 72 -6.78 -11.42 -9.92
CA PHE A 72 -7.16 -10.55 -8.82
C PHE A 72 -8.14 -9.46 -9.28
N GLU A 73 -9.43 -9.63 -8.96
CA GLU A 73 -10.54 -8.82 -9.49
C GLU A 73 -10.35 -7.30 -9.33
N GLU A 74 -9.82 -6.84 -8.18
CA GLU A 74 -9.65 -5.40 -7.94
C GLU A 74 -8.66 -4.74 -8.91
N PHE A 75 -7.72 -5.52 -9.48
CA PHE A 75 -6.71 -5.05 -10.42
C PHE A 75 -7.08 -5.36 -11.88
N TYR A 76 -8.24 -5.98 -12.10
CA TYR A 76 -8.72 -6.24 -13.43
C TYR A 76 -9.31 -4.99 -14.06
N CYS A 77 -8.83 -4.63 -15.25
CA CYS A 77 -9.29 -3.50 -16.05
C CYS A 77 -9.37 -2.16 -15.28
N PRO A 78 -8.29 -1.73 -14.64
CA PRO A 78 -8.29 -0.47 -13.91
C PRO A 78 -8.18 0.71 -14.86
N THR A 79 -8.67 1.86 -14.44
CA THR A 79 -8.25 3.15 -14.98
C THR A 79 -6.86 3.46 -14.46
N VAL A 80 -5.95 3.82 -15.34
CA VAL A 80 -4.56 4.17 -15.03
C VAL A 80 -4.42 5.67 -15.00
N GLN A 81 -3.88 6.20 -13.90
CA GLN A 81 -3.57 7.62 -13.77
C GLN A 81 -2.09 7.82 -13.49
N TRP A 82 -1.47 8.75 -14.19
CA TRP A 82 -0.11 9.24 -13.97
C TRP A 82 -0.18 10.70 -13.52
N GLU A 83 0.45 10.98 -12.37
CA GLU A 83 0.70 12.36 -11.91
C GLU A 83 2.19 12.64 -12.10
N TRP A 84 2.51 13.64 -12.92
CA TRP A 84 3.89 13.86 -13.36
C TRP A 84 4.75 14.63 -12.35
N GLY A 85 4.12 15.23 -11.33
CA GLY A 85 4.81 16.04 -10.33
C GLY A 85 5.15 17.47 -10.82
N ASP A 86 4.73 17.83 -12.01
CA ASP A 86 4.83 19.18 -12.61
C ASP A 86 3.49 19.92 -12.61
N GLY A 87 2.49 19.38 -11.91
CA GLY A 87 1.12 19.88 -11.89
C GLY A 87 0.24 19.32 -12.99
N THR A 88 0.78 18.49 -13.88
CA THR A 88 0.03 17.81 -14.95
C THR A 88 -0.26 16.36 -14.59
N GLN A 89 -1.28 15.79 -15.21
CA GLN A 89 -1.67 14.39 -15.06
C GLN A 89 -2.18 13.84 -16.38
N SER A 90 -2.12 12.52 -16.52
CA SER A 90 -2.75 11.81 -17.63
C SER A 90 -3.51 10.60 -17.11
N GLU A 91 -4.65 10.31 -17.72
CA GLU A 91 -5.51 9.20 -17.36
C GLU A 91 -5.86 8.38 -18.60
N SER A 92 -5.89 7.07 -18.44
CA SER A 92 -6.25 6.14 -19.51
C SER A 92 -7.12 5.04 -18.94
N ALA A 93 -8.32 4.90 -19.48
CA ALA A 93 -9.21 3.79 -19.20
C ALA A 93 -9.10 2.75 -20.31
N SER A 94 -9.18 1.48 -19.96
CA SER A 94 -9.27 0.37 -20.92
C SER A 94 -10.72 -0.11 -20.99
N ASP A 95 -11.17 -0.45 -22.19
CA ASP A 95 -12.44 -1.12 -22.38
C ASP A 95 -12.19 -2.64 -22.33
N CYS A 96 -12.77 -3.32 -21.35
CA CYS A 96 -12.55 -4.74 -21.12
C CYS A 96 -13.87 -5.47 -21.02
N ALA A 97 -13.86 -6.74 -21.37
CA ALA A 97 -14.98 -7.65 -21.11
C ALA A 97 -15.28 -7.74 -19.59
N PRO A 98 -16.47 -8.15 -19.18
CA PRO A 98 -16.79 -8.39 -17.78
C PRO A 98 -15.79 -9.38 -17.13
N TYR A 99 -15.50 -9.16 -15.86
CA TYR A 99 -14.59 -10.03 -15.10
C TYR A 99 -15.18 -11.44 -14.95
N GLU A 100 -14.39 -12.45 -15.29
CA GLU A 100 -14.70 -13.87 -15.12
C GLU A 100 -13.62 -14.51 -14.23
N PRO A 101 -13.97 -15.04 -13.02
CA PRO A 101 -13.02 -15.69 -12.13
C PRO A 101 -12.29 -16.86 -12.83
N GLY A 102 -10.98 -16.93 -12.66
CA GLY A 102 -10.12 -17.96 -13.23
C GLY A 102 -9.87 -17.87 -14.74
N LYS A 103 -10.47 -16.88 -15.43
CA LYS A 103 -10.25 -16.63 -16.86
C LYS A 103 -9.69 -15.24 -17.12
N SER A 104 -10.16 -14.24 -16.39
CA SER A 104 -9.70 -12.87 -16.54
C SER A 104 -8.31 -12.70 -15.93
N GLU A 105 -7.40 -12.07 -16.66
CA GLU A 105 -6.04 -11.81 -16.22
C GLU A 105 -5.78 -10.32 -16.07
N ILE A 106 -5.01 -9.95 -15.03
CA ILE A 106 -4.59 -8.58 -14.79
C ILE A 106 -3.42 -8.21 -15.69
N LYS A 107 -3.43 -6.99 -16.22
CA LYS A 107 -2.27 -6.42 -16.92
C LYS A 107 -1.20 -6.05 -15.88
N ARG A 108 -0.04 -6.70 -15.94
CA ARG A 108 0.99 -6.57 -14.92
C ARG A 108 2.02 -5.48 -15.19
N ARG A 109 2.06 -4.91 -16.41
CA ARG A 109 3.05 -3.89 -16.77
C ARG A 109 2.41 -2.75 -17.55
N TYR A 110 2.75 -1.53 -17.13
CA TYR A 110 2.37 -0.27 -17.77
C TYR A 110 3.63 0.53 -17.99
N THR A 111 3.91 0.92 -19.22
CA THR A 111 5.10 1.69 -19.59
C THR A 111 4.66 2.95 -20.32
N VAL A 112 5.28 4.07 -19.96
CA VAL A 112 5.04 5.37 -20.59
C VAL A 112 6.36 6.15 -20.63
N GLU A 113 6.46 7.06 -21.57
CA GLU A 113 7.57 7.99 -21.70
C GLU A 113 7.05 9.41 -21.45
N HIS A 114 7.80 10.19 -20.67
CA HIS A 114 7.52 11.59 -20.41
C HIS A 114 8.79 12.42 -20.47
N THR A 115 8.68 13.66 -20.96
CA THR A 115 9.81 14.58 -21.07
C THR A 115 9.73 15.63 -19.96
N PHE A 116 10.76 15.68 -19.14
CA PHE A 116 10.88 16.61 -18.03
C PHE A 116 11.85 17.73 -18.33
N ARG A 117 11.54 18.93 -17.84
CA ARG A 117 12.47 20.08 -17.77
C ARG A 117 13.36 19.95 -16.54
N ALA A 118 14.26 20.93 -16.33
CA ALA A 118 15.06 20.98 -15.12
C ALA A 118 14.19 21.10 -13.87
N GLY A 119 14.40 20.24 -12.87
CA GLY A 119 13.60 20.20 -11.64
C GLY A 119 13.72 18.88 -10.90
N VAL A 120 13.01 18.79 -9.78
CA VAL A 120 12.83 17.57 -9.02
C VAL A 120 11.35 17.20 -9.05
N TYR A 121 11.05 15.98 -9.47
CA TYR A 121 9.70 15.53 -9.71
C TYR A 121 9.42 14.28 -8.88
N ARG A 122 8.25 14.25 -8.24
CA ARG A 122 7.68 13.03 -7.65
C ARG A 122 6.58 12.55 -8.56
N VAL A 123 6.88 11.55 -9.38
CA VAL A 123 5.89 10.92 -10.24
C VAL A 123 5.11 9.90 -9.43
N MET A 124 3.79 9.92 -9.57
CA MET A 124 2.90 8.95 -8.95
C MET A 124 2.11 8.19 -10.02
N PHE A 125 1.96 6.91 -9.79
CA PHE A 125 1.14 6.01 -10.59
C PHE A 125 0.01 5.49 -9.75
N HIS A 126 -1.21 5.54 -10.27
CA HIS A 126 -2.40 5.04 -9.60
C HIS A 126 -3.16 4.06 -10.50
N LEU A 127 -3.57 2.96 -9.92
CA LEU A 127 -4.62 2.11 -10.47
C LEU A 127 -5.93 2.46 -9.78
N LYS A 128 -6.94 2.85 -10.56
CA LYS A 128 -8.26 3.22 -10.04
C LYS A 128 -9.32 2.25 -10.53
N ARG A 129 -10.29 2.00 -9.69
CA ARG A 129 -11.52 1.30 -10.06
C ARG A 129 -12.70 2.08 -9.52
N ARG A 130 -13.58 2.59 -10.39
CA ARG A 130 -14.72 3.44 -10.01
C ARG A 130 -14.30 4.57 -9.06
N ASP A 131 -13.34 5.38 -9.47
CA ASP A 131 -12.79 6.52 -8.71
C ASP A 131 -12.05 6.18 -7.41
N LYS A 132 -11.97 4.90 -7.04
CA LYS A 132 -11.21 4.46 -5.89
C LYS A 132 -9.83 3.96 -6.31
N SER A 133 -8.78 4.48 -5.67
CA SER A 133 -7.42 3.95 -5.85
C SER A 133 -7.32 2.55 -5.25
N VAL A 134 -6.98 1.56 -6.07
CA VAL A 134 -6.79 0.16 -5.66
C VAL A 134 -5.31 -0.19 -5.54
N GLY A 135 -4.43 0.57 -6.17
CA GLY A 135 -2.99 0.44 -6.06
C GLY A 135 -2.29 1.72 -6.46
N ALA A 136 -1.18 2.05 -5.80
CA ALA A 136 -0.38 3.22 -6.12
C ALA A 136 1.10 2.97 -5.85
N ALA A 137 1.97 3.68 -6.59
CA ALA A 137 3.40 3.72 -6.36
C ALA A 137 3.97 5.08 -6.78
N SER A 138 5.10 5.46 -6.23
CA SER A 138 5.78 6.71 -6.60
C SER A 138 7.28 6.52 -6.80
N VAL A 139 7.87 7.40 -7.62
CA VAL A 139 9.30 7.47 -7.87
C VAL A 139 9.74 8.93 -7.94
N ASN A 140 10.93 9.23 -7.42
CA ASN A 140 11.52 10.55 -7.53
C ASN A 140 12.49 10.60 -8.71
N ILE A 141 12.43 11.69 -9.49
CA ILE A 141 13.27 11.94 -10.65
C ILE A 141 13.94 13.30 -10.46
N GLN A 142 15.24 13.37 -10.69
CA GLN A 142 16.00 14.62 -10.67
C GLN A 142 16.54 14.95 -12.06
N VAL A 143 16.09 16.08 -12.61
CA VAL A 143 16.57 16.60 -13.89
C VAL A 143 17.37 17.86 -13.63
N ARG A 144 18.66 17.80 -13.93
CA ARG A 144 19.60 18.92 -13.79
C ARG A 144 19.47 19.87 -14.99
N PRO A 145 19.76 21.17 -14.81
CA PRO A 145 19.83 22.11 -15.94
C PRO A 145 20.80 21.62 -17.01
N GLY A 146 20.42 21.74 -18.27
CA GLY A 146 21.32 21.48 -19.39
C GLY A 146 22.34 22.62 -19.55
N LEU A 147 23.42 22.37 -20.31
CA LEU A 147 24.48 23.35 -20.53
C LEU A 147 24.01 24.65 -21.20
N ARG A 148 22.82 24.66 -21.81
CA ARG A 148 22.22 25.85 -22.45
C ARG A 148 21.29 26.65 -21.55
N ASP A 149 20.90 26.11 -20.39
CA ASP A 149 19.97 26.78 -19.46
C ASP A 149 20.67 27.69 -18.46
N GLY A 150 22.00 27.76 -18.51
CA GLY A 150 22.85 28.55 -17.59
C GLY A 150 23.36 29.88 -18.14
N VAL A 151 22.92 30.31 -19.33
CA VAL A 151 23.37 31.58 -19.95
C VAL A 151 22.16 32.45 -20.24
N GLN A 152 21.68 33.13 -19.24
CA GLN A 152 20.87 34.36 -19.35
C GLN A 152 21.36 35.35 -18.31
#